data_585b2f492f02b1cfe3355dcbda84c865
#
_entry.id   585b2f492f02b1cfe3355dcbda84c865
#
_cell.length_a   1.000
_cell.length_b   1.000
_cell.length_c   1.000
_cell.angle_alpha   90.00
_cell.angle_beta   90.00
_cell.angle_gamma   90.00
#
_symmetry.space_group_name_H-M   'P 1'
#
loop_
_entity.id
_entity.type
_entity.pdbx_description
1 polymer ?
#
loop_
_entity_poly.entity_id
_entity_poly.type
_entity_poly.pdbx_seq_one_letter_code
_entity_poly.pdbx_strand_id
1 'polypeptide(L)' 'MCEANVYLLRDGRETLVMEGVYIFKPEEEAGRVLLENIFGEQKLVAAELDHISLMEHKIILR' A
#
# COMPACT_ATOMS: atom_id res chain seq x y z
N MET A 1 3.80 10.97 -13.67
CA MET A 1 3.51 9.59 -13.26
C MET A 1 3.04 9.60 -11.82
N CYS A 2 1.90 8.96 -11.55
CA CYS A 2 1.34 8.94 -10.22
C CYS A 2 1.84 7.73 -9.44
N GLU A 3 2.38 7.99 -8.28
CA GLU A 3 2.84 6.95 -7.38
C GLU A 3 2.49 7.36 -5.96
N ALA A 4 2.42 6.39 -5.07
CA ALA A 4 2.05 6.65 -3.68
C ALA A 4 2.93 5.85 -2.74
N ASN A 5 3.08 6.34 -1.52
CA ASN A 5 3.73 5.60 -0.46
C ASN A 5 2.66 4.82 0.29
N VAL A 6 2.97 3.58 0.62
CA VAL A 6 2.03 2.68 1.29
C VAL A 6 2.43 2.50 2.74
N TYR A 7 1.46 2.69 3.62
CA TYR A 7 1.65 2.58 5.07
C TYR A 7 0.70 1.56 5.65
N LEU A 8 1.12 0.93 6.73
CA LEU A 8 0.27 0.02 7.51
C LEU A 8 -0.12 0.72 8.81
N LEU A 9 -1.42 0.79 9.06
CA LEU A 9 -1.97 1.40 10.27
C LEU A 9 -2.22 0.32 11.32
N ARG A 10 -1.53 0.43 12.44
CA ARG A 10 -1.70 -0.47 13.59
C ARG A 10 -1.65 0.34 14.86
N ASP A 11 -2.68 0.19 15.69
CA ASP A 11 -2.75 0.87 16.99
C ASP A 11 -2.57 2.38 16.87
N GLY A 12 -3.19 2.97 15.84
CA GLY A 12 -3.14 4.41 15.59
C GLY A 12 -1.81 4.90 15.02
N ARG A 13 -0.92 3.99 14.63
CA ARG A 13 0.41 4.33 14.13
C ARG A 13 0.58 3.86 12.69
N GLU A 14 1.08 4.77 11.82
CA GLU A 14 1.38 4.45 10.43
C GLU A 14 2.84 4.06 10.29
N THR A 15 3.09 2.90 9.71
CA THR A 15 4.44 2.41 9.44
C THR A 15 4.61 2.26 7.94
N LEU A 16 5.69 2.81 7.38
CA LEU A 16 5.96 2.73 5.95
C LEU A 16 6.19 1.28 5.54
N VAL A 17 5.46 0.82 4.53
CA VAL A 17 5.59 -0.52 3.96
C VAL A 17 6.42 -0.47 2.68
N MET A 18 6.12 0.46 1.79
CA MET A 18 6.81 0.57 0.51
C MET A 18 6.64 1.97 -0.06
N GLU A 19 7.73 2.53 -0.60
CA GLU A 19 7.72 3.83 -1.26
C GLU A 19 7.55 3.67 -2.77
N GLY A 20 6.97 4.70 -3.39
CA GLY A 20 6.93 4.79 -4.84
C GLY A 20 6.10 3.71 -5.50
N VAL A 21 5.00 3.32 -4.86
CA VAL A 21 4.13 2.25 -5.36
C VAL A 21 3.27 2.78 -6.50
N TYR A 22 3.30 2.08 -7.63
CA TYR A 22 2.46 2.42 -8.78
C TYR A 22 1.48 1.31 -9.15
N ILE A 23 1.65 0.11 -8.59
CA ILE A 23 0.68 -0.98 -8.72
C ILE A 23 0.22 -1.38 -7.33
N PHE A 24 -1.08 -1.27 -7.13
CA PHE A 24 -1.76 -1.71 -5.93
C PHE A 24 -2.85 -2.67 -6.38
N LYS A 25 -2.69 -3.94 -6.08
CA LYS A 25 -3.62 -4.96 -6.56
C LYS A 25 -4.12 -5.83 -5.42
N PRO A 26 -5.39 -5.68 -5.04
CA PRO A 26 -5.99 -6.61 -4.08
C PRO A 26 -6.01 -8.01 -4.67
N GLU A 27 -5.65 -9.01 -3.88
CA GLU A 27 -5.68 -10.40 -4.31
C GLU A 27 -7.11 -10.93 -4.25
N GLU A 28 -7.38 -12.00 -5.01
CA GLU A 28 -8.70 -12.63 -4.99
C GLU A 28 -9.07 -13.11 -3.59
N GLU A 29 -8.08 -13.61 -2.85
CA GLU A 29 -8.30 -13.96 -1.47
C GLU A 29 -8.28 -12.69 -0.63
N ALA A 30 -9.32 -12.50 0.17
CA ALA A 30 -9.42 -11.33 1.04
C ALA A 30 -8.25 -11.28 2.02
N GLY A 31 -7.86 -10.07 2.39
CA GLY A 31 -6.84 -9.85 3.39
C GLY A 31 -5.41 -9.79 2.86
N ARG A 32 -5.22 -9.75 1.53
CA ARG A 32 -3.88 -9.62 0.95
C ARG A 32 -3.89 -8.66 -0.23
N VAL A 33 -2.82 -7.90 -0.36
CA VAL A 33 -2.62 -7.00 -1.49
C VAL A 33 -1.21 -7.19 -2.06
N LEU A 34 -1.10 -7.08 -3.37
CA LEU A 34 0.18 -7.08 -4.06
C LEU A 34 0.58 -5.65 -4.37
N LEU A 35 1.80 -5.28 -4.01
CA LEU A 35 2.36 -3.96 -4.27
C LEU A 35 3.57 -4.10 -5.17
N GLU A 36 3.69 -3.17 -6.11
CA GLU A 36 4.92 -3.05 -6.90
C GLU A 36 5.29 -1.58 -6.99
N ASN A 37 6.58 -1.29 -6.79
CA ASN A 37 7.05 0.09 -6.83
C ASN A 37 7.84 0.40 -8.10
N ILE A 38 8.21 1.66 -8.25
CA ILE A 38 8.92 2.15 -9.44
C ILE A 38 10.34 1.58 -9.58
N PHE A 39 10.85 0.94 -8.53
CA PHE A 39 12.17 0.31 -8.55
C PHE A 39 12.09 -1.18 -8.89
N GLY A 40 10.88 -1.68 -9.20
CA GLY A 40 10.69 -3.09 -9.54
C GLY A 40 10.56 -4.02 -8.36
N GLU A 41 10.51 -3.48 -7.15
CA GLU A 41 10.31 -4.29 -5.95
C GLU A 41 8.84 -4.69 -5.83
N GLN A 42 8.60 -5.92 -5.39
CA GLN A 42 7.25 -6.43 -5.18
C GLN A 42 7.10 -6.92 -3.75
N LYS A 43 5.92 -6.70 -3.19
CA LYS A 43 5.55 -7.23 -1.87
C LYS A 43 4.12 -7.73 -1.89
N LEU A 44 3.92 -8.89 -1.28
CA LEU A 44 2.58 -9.39 -0.99
C LEU A 44 2.35 -9.14 0.50
N VAL A 45 1.38 -8.30 0.81
CA VAL A 45 1.14 -7.84 2.18
C VAL A 45 -0.16 -8.40 2.70
N ALA A 46 -0.13 -9.00 3.88
CA ALA A 46 -1.32 -9.53 4.55
C ALA A 46 -2.05 -8.39 5.26
N ALA A 47 -2.78 -7.61 4.48
CA ALA A 47 -3.51 -6.45 4.97
C ALA A 47 -4.62 -6.09 4.00
N GLU A 48 -5.52 -5.23 4.45
CA GLU A 48 -6.61 -4.73 3.64
C GLU A 48 -6.50 -3.22 3.49
N LEU A 49 -7.12 -2.69 2.43
CA LEU A 49 -7.15 -1.24 2.22
C LEU A 49 -7.99 -0.58 3.31
N ASP A 50 -7.40 0.39 4.00
CA ASP A 50 -8.14 1.25 4.91
C ASP A 50 -8.68 2.46 4.14
N HIS A 51 -7.78 3.25 3.57
CA HIS A 51 -8.19 4.37 2.73
C HIS A 51 -7.02 4.87 1.88
N ILE A 52 -7.34 5.68 0.89
CA ILE A 52 -6.35 6.33 0.02
C ILE A 52 -6.52 7.84 0.18
N SER A 53 -5.41 8.53 0.39
CA SER A 53 -5.37 9.98 0.38
C SER A 53 -4.64 10.44 -0.87
N LEU A 54 -5.38 10.87 -1.86
CA LEU A 54 -4.80 11.23 -3.16
C LEU A 54 -3.93 12.47 -3.06
N MET A 55 -4.35 13.47 -2.29
CA MET A 55 -3.57 14.70 -2.13
C MET A 55 -2.24 14.47 -1.42
N GLU A 56 -2.21 13.49 -0.51
CA GLU A 56 -1.00 13.18 0.22
C GLU A 56 -0.18 12.08 -0.45
N HIS A 57 -0.68 11.52 -1.53
CA HIS A 57 -0.06 10.41 -2.25
C HIS A 57 0.22 9.23 -1.32
N LYS A 58 -0.79 8.89 -0.51
CA LYS A 58 -0.71 7.82 0.49
C LYS A 58 -1.78 6.78 0.27
N ILE A 59 -1.37 5.53 0.46
CA ILE A 59 -2.29 4.39 0.56
C ILE A 59 -2.12 3.82 1.94
N ILE A 60 -3.22 3.72 2.68
CA ILE A 60 -3.18 3.24 4.07
C ILE A 60 -3.84 1.87 4.12
N LEU A 61 -3.08 0.90 4.61
CA LEU A 61 -3.54 -0.47 4.84
C LEU A 61 -3.82 -0.69 6.33
N ARG A 62 -4.62 -1.71 6.63
CA ARG A 62 -4.93 -2.09 8.01
C ARG A 62 -4.94 -3.59 8.21
#